data_c7ff73888ed6ac882e6e25ec802969b9
#
_entry.id   c7ff73888ed6ac882e6e25ec802969b9
#
_cell.length_a   1.000
_cell.length_b   1.000
_cell.length_c   1.000
_cell.angle_alpha   90.00
_cell.angle_beta   90.00
_cell.angle_gamma   90.00
#
_symmetry.space_group_name_H-M   'P 1'
#
loop_
_entity.id
_entity.type
_entity.pdbx_description
1 polymer ?
#
loop_
_entity_poly.entity_id
_entity_poly.type
_entity_poly.pdbx_seq_one_letter_code
_entity_poly.pdbx_strand_id
1 'polypeptide(L)'
;MKGNIIVGQSGGPTAAINSSLAGVYRTAIDRGAKKVYGMRHGIQGLLNEDYIDLSEHIQTDLDVELLKRTPAAYLGSCRYKLPEILEDIATYDKIFSILDKLEIECFIYIGGNDSMDTIKKLSDYAILRGHPTKFLGVPKTIDNDLALTDHTPGYGSAAKYIGTSVKEIIQDS
;
A
#
# COMPACT_ATOMS: atom_id res chain seq x y z
N MET A 1 -11.09 15.68 5.21
CA MET A 1 -11.62 14.58 4.39
C MET A 1 -13.00 14.24 4.89
N LYS A 2 -13.97 13.96 4.01
CA LYS A 2 -15.34 13.63 4.44
C LYS A 2 -15.76 12.22 3.97
N GLY A 3 -14.93 11.55 3.17
CA GLY A 3 -15.17 10.22 2.62
C GLY A 3 -14.33 9.11 3.25
N ASN A 4 -14.45 7.92 2.67
CA ASN A 4 -13.68 6.76 3.08
C ASN A 4 -12.34 6.69 2.32
N ILE A 5 -11.38 6.02 2.93
CA ILE A 5 -10.08 5.74 2.33
C ILE A 5 -9.92 4.24 2.17
N ILE A 6 -9.24 3.82 1.11
CA ILE A 6 -8.80 2.45 0.96
C ILE A 6 -7.29 2.40 0.77
N VAL A 7 -6.62 1.48 1.46
CA VAL A 7 -5.18 1.28 1.38
C VAL A 7 -4.84 -0.18 1.14
N GLY A 8 -3.85 -0.44 0.32
CA GLY A 8 -3.33 -1.78 0.08
C GLY A 8 -1.82 -1.86 0.11
N GLN A 9 -1.32 -3.07 0.25
CA GLN A 9 0.09 -3.42 0.25
C GLN A 9 0.38 -4.37 -0.91
N SER A 10 1.55 -4.21 -1.55
CA SER A 10 1.90 -4.98 -2.75
C SER A 10 3.41 -5.17 -2.89
N GLY A 11 3.80 -6.19 -3.64
CA GLY A 11 5.19 -6.54 -3.88
C GLY A 11 5.87 -7.23 -2.69
N GLY A 12 7.19 -7.35 -2.73
CA GLY A 12 7.97 -7.96 -1.64
C GLY A 12 7.85 -7.14 -0.35
N PRO A 13 7.53 -7.74 0.80
CA PRO A 13 7.46 -7.01 2.05
C PRO A 13 8.85 -6.52 2.48
N THR A 14 8.89 -5.32 3.06
CA THR A 14 10.08 -4.72 3.67
C THR A 14 9.75 -4.35 5.11
N ALA A 15 10.77 -4.04 5.94
CA ALA A 15 10.55 -3.57 7.30
C ALA A 15 9.72 -2.26 7.35
N ALA A 16 9.69 -1.49 6.26
CA ALA A 16 8.95 -0.23 6.20
C ALA A 16 7.48 -0.37 5.83
N ILE A 17 7.06 -1.52 5.26
CA ILE A 17 5.73 -1.62 4.63
C ILE A 17 4.57 -1.41 5.63
N ASN A 18 4.67 -1.95 6.83
CA ASN A 18 3.66 -1.78 7.87
C ASN A 18 3.80 -0.43 8.58
N SER A 19 4.99 0.13 8.68
CA SER A 19 5.18 1.50 9.17
C SER A 19 4.50 2.51 8.26
N SER A 20 4.56 2.31 6.94
CA SER A 20 3.83 3.11 5.96
C SER A 20 2.32 2.95 6.12
N LEU A 21 1.83 1.73 6.32
CA LEU A 21 0.40 1.47 6.58
C LEU A 21 -0.08 2.17 7.86
N ALA A 22 0.71 2.08 8.94
CA ALA A 22 0.42 2.76 10.21
C ALA A 22 0.35 4.29 10.03
N GLY A 23 1.27 4.86 9.26
CA GLY A 23 1.28 6.29 8.92
C GLY A 23 0.05 6.70 8.11
N VAL A 24 -0.34 5.91 7.11
CA VAL A 24 -1.56 6.13 6.33
C VAL A 24 -2.79 6.10 7.22
N TYR A 25 -2.94 5.05 8.04
CA TYR A 25 -4.08 4.89 8.94
C TYR A 25 -4.21 6.09 9.90
N ARG A 26 -3.14 6.40 10.63
CA ARG A 26 -3.13 7.51 11.60
C ARG A 26 -3.47 8.85 10.94
N THR A 27 -2.80 9.16 9.85
CA THR A 27 -3.06 10.42 9.12
C THR A 27 -4.50 10.49 8.59
N ALA A 28 -5.06 9.37 8.14
CA ALA A 28 -6.43 9.29 7.66
C ALA A 28 -7.44 9.62 8.79
N ILE A 29 -7.28 8.99 9.95
CA ILE A 29 -8.12 9.25 11.13
C ILE A 29 -7.96 10.70 11.61
N ASP A 30 -6.74 11.19 11.75
CA ASP A 30 -6.46 12.57 12.18
C ASP A 30 -7.08 13.61 11.24
N ARG A 31 -7.20 13.29 9.94
CA ARG A 31 -7.84 14.15 8.93
C ARG A 31 -9.34 13.94 8.79
N GLY A 32 -9.95 13.11 9.64
CA GLY A 32 -11.38 12.90 9.72
C GLY A 32 -11.95 11.99 8.63
N ALA A 33 -11.20 11.00 8.17
CA ALA A 33 -11.76 9.94 7.34
C ALA A 33 -12.85 9.18 8.13
N LYS A 34 -13.98 8.87 7.47
CA LYS A 34 -15.07 8.14 8.12
C LYS A 34 -14.67 6.68 8.38
N LYS A 35 -14.06 6.04 7.38
CA LYS A 35 -13.54 4.67 7.44
C LYS A 35 -12.22 4.56 6.68
N VAL A 36 -11.39 3.65 7.14
CA VAL A 36 -10.15 3.28 6.45
C VAL A 36 -10.20 1.79 6.15
N TYR A 37 -10.45 1.46 4.89
CA TYR A 37 -10.45 0.08 4.43
C TYR A 37 -9.05 -0.39 4.09
N GLY A 38 -8.73 -1.63 4.45
CA GLY A 38 -7.51 -2.32 4.05
C GLY A 38 -7.80 -3.38 3.00
N MET A 39 -7.23 -3.25 1.80
CA MET A 39 -7.31 -4.30 0.76
C MET A 39 -6.42 -5.48 1.16
N ARG A 40 -7.01 -6.65 1.36
CA ARG A 40 -6.23 -7.87 1.58
C ARG A 40 -5.66 -8.33 0.25
N HIS A 41 -4.36 -8.69 0.25
CA HIS A 41 -3.66 -9.10 -0.97
C HIS A 41 -3.74 -8.09 -2.15
N GLY A 42 -3.72 -6.79 -1.82
CA GLY A 42 -3.65 -5.71 -2.81
C GLY A 42 -4.80 -5.70 -3.82
N ILE A 43 -4.50 -5.39 -5.08
CA ILE A 43 -5.51 -5.30 -6.17
C ILE A 43 -6.22 -6.63 -6.40
N GLN A 44 -5.52 -7.76 -6.25
CA GLN A 44 -6.14 -9.08 -6.44
C GLN A 44 -7.25 -9.33 -5.41
N GLY A 45 -7.01 -8.95 -4.16
CA GLY A 45 -8.04 -9.03 -3.13
C GLY A 45 -9.16 -8.03 -3.35
N LEU A 46 -8.85 -6.79 -3.75
CA LEU A 46 -9.87 -5.81 -4.09
C LEU A 46 -10.83 -6.32 -5.18
N LEU A 47 -10.30 -6.91 -6.24
CA LEU A 47 -11.11 -7.53 -7.30
C LEU A 47 -12.00 -8.67 -6.79
N ASN A 48 -11.62 -9.33 -5.71
CA ASN A 48 -12.42 -10.37 -5.04
C ASN A 48 -13.31 -9.80 -3.90
N GLU A 49 -13.36 -8.49 -3.76
CA GLU A 49 -14.03 -7.78 -2.66
C GLU A 49 -13.54 -8.22 -1.26
N ASP A 50 -12.26 -8.64 -1.17
CA ASP A 50 -11.60 -9.02 0.08
C ASP A 50 -10.90 -7.80 0.70
N TYR A 51 -11.60 -7.10 1.55
CA TYR A 51 -11.12 -5.93 2.29
C TYR A 51 -11.70 -5.92 3.71
N ILE A 52 -11.00 -5.26 4.62
CA ILE A 52 -11.39 -5.12 6.03
C ILE A 52 -11.50 -3.65 6.41
N ASP A 53 -12.31 -3.33 7.42
CA ASP A 53 -12.30 -2.04 8.07
C ASP A 53 -11.17 -2.01 9.10
N LEU A 54 -10.12 -1.23 8.84
CA LEU A 54 -8.96 -1.16 9.73
C LEU A 54 -9.30 -0.56 11.09
N SER A 55 -10.38 0.23 11.20
CA SER A 55 -10.81 0.82 12.47
C SER A 55 -11.32 -0.23 13.46
N GLU A 56 -11.74 -1.40 12.97
CA GLU A 56 -12.14 -2.53 13.82
C GLU A 56 -10.94 -3.30 14.39
N HIS A 57 -9.79 -3.18 13.74
CA HIS A 57 -8.56 -3.92 14.08
C HIS A 57 -7.51 -3.06 14.78
N ILE A 58 -7.51 -1.76 14.54
CA ILE A 58 -6.54 -0.79 15.07
C ILE A 58 -7.34 0.23 15.89
N GLN A 59 -7.47 -0.01 17.19
CA GLN A 59 -8.34 0.78 18.06
C GLN A 59 -7.57 1.70 19.00
N THR A 60 -6.30 1.39 19.26
CA THR A 60 -5.46 2.11 20.20
C THR A 60 -4.13 2.56 19.59
N ASP A 61 -3.50 3.52 20.22
CA ASP A 61 -2.12 3.92 19.85
C ASP A 61 -1.13 2.75 19.96
N LEU A 62 -1.37 1.82 20.89
CA LEU A 62 -0.56 0.61 21.03
C LEU A 62 -0.69 -0.28 19.79
N ASP A 63 -1.90 -0.45 19.25
CA ASP A 63 -2.10 -1.25 18.03
C ASP A 63 -1.33 -0.66 16.85
N VAL A 64 -1.31 0.68 16.73
CA VAL A 64 -0.51 1.38 15.72
C VAL A 64 0.99 1.11 15.91
N GLU A 65 1.49 1.15 17.13
CA GLU A 65 2.90 0.89 17.43
C GLU A 65 3.28 -0.59 17.19
N LEU A 66 2.38 -1.52 17.50
CA LEU A 66 2.54 -2.94 17.20
C LEU A 66 2.55 -3.21 15.70
N LEU A 67 1.64 -2.56 14.95
CA LEU A 67 1.60 -2.67 13.49
C LEU A 67 2.94 -2.26 12.85
N LYS A 68 3.57 -1.17 13.29
CA LYS A 68 4.88 -0.73 12.80
C LYS A 68 5.97 -1.80 12.94
N ARG A 69 5.87 -2.64 13.96
CA ARG A 69 6.86 -3.68 14.31
C ARG A 69 6.48 -5.07 13.81
N THR A 70 5.27 -5.23 13.28
CA THR A 70 4.81 -6.50 12.73
C THR A 70 5.62 -6.84 11.48
N PRO A 71 6.23 -8.03 11.41
CA PRO A 71 6.96 -8.46 10.22
C PRO A 71 6.00 -8.79 9.07
N ALA A 72 6.53 -8.84 7.85
CA ALA A 72 5.82 -9.06 6.61
C ALA A 72 4.78 -7.96 6.30
N ALA A 73 3.83 -8.21 5.39
CA ALA A 73 2.78 -7.28 5.04
C ALA A 73 1.50 -7.63 5.82
N TYR A 74 1.03 -6.72 6.65
CA TYR A 74 -0.15 -6.93 7.51
C TYR A 74 -1.42 -7.26 6.71
N LEU A 75 -1.62 -6.58 5.59
CA LEU A 75 -2.75 -6.82 4.69
C LEU A 75 -2.49 -7.96 3.69
N GLY A 76 -1.36 -8.66 3.80
CA GLY A 76 -0.90 -9.54 2.75
C GLY A 76 -0.34 -8.76 1.56
N SER A 77 0.13 -9.48 0.56
CA SER A 77 0.71 -8.89 -0.64
C SER A 77 0.29 -9.68 -1.88
N CYS A 78 0.40 -9.05 -3.04
CA CYS A 78 0.24 -9.72 -4.32
C CYS A 78 1.30 -9.26 -5.32
N ARG A 79 1.45 -10.02 -6.39
CA ARG A 79 2.24 -9.66 -7.59
C ARG A 79 1.30 -9.57 -8.79
N TYR A 80 0.29 -8.72 -8.67
CA TYR A 80 -0.68 -8.48 -9.73
C TYR A 80 -0.22 -7.28 -10.57
N LYS A 81 -0.04 -7.50 -11.86
CA LYS A 81 0.23 -6.44 -12.82
C LYS A 81 -1.08 -6.05 -13.48
N LEU A 82 -1.50 -4.81 -13.27
CA LEU A 82 -2.70 -4.29 -13.91
C LEU A 82 -2.47 -4.20 -15.42
N PRO A 83 -3.36 -4.78 -16.27
CA PRO A 83 -3.23 -4.67 -17.72
C PRO A 83 -3.32 -3.20 -18.18
N GLU A 84 -2.95 -2.94 -19.43
CA GLU A 84 -3.17 -1.61 -20.01
C GLU A 84 -4.68 -1.35 -20.16
N ILE A 85 -5.09 -0.09 -20.06
CA ILE A 85 -6.52 0.31 -20.06
C ILE A 85 -7.25 -0.24 -21.29
N LEU A 86 -6.61 -0.19 -22.47
CA LEU A 86 -7.21 -0.66 -23.71
C LEU A 86 -7.28 -2.18 -23.85
N GLU A 87 -6.51 -2.91 -23.05
CA GLU A 87 -6.49 -4.38 -23.08
C GLU A 87 -7.62 -4.99 -22.26
N ASP A 88 -7.97 -4.36 -21.12
CA ASP A 88 -8.97 -4.90 -20.19
C ASP A 88 -9.69 -3.79 -19.41
N ILE A 89 -10.56 -3.06 -20.09
CA ILE A 89 -11.40 -2.02 -19.47
C ILE A 89 -12.31 -2.60 -18.39
N ALA A 90 -12.75 -3.84 -18.51
CA ALA A 90 -13.66 -4.47 -17.56
C ALA A 90 -13.07 -4.58 -16.15
N THR A 91 -11.76 -4.86 -16.05
CA THR A 91 -11.04 -4.86 -14.76
C THR A 91 -11.05 -3.48 -14.13
N TYR A 92 -10.84 -2.41 -14.89
CA TYR A 92 -10.91 -1.04 -14.37
C TYR A 92 -12.32 -0.68 -13.92
N ASP A 93 -13.35 -0.96 -14.75
CA ASP A 93 -14.75 -0.71 -14.39
C ASP A 93 -15.14 -1.44 -13.11
N LYS A 94 -14.69 -2.67 -12.92
CA LYS A 94 -14.89 -3.42 -11.68
C LYS A 94 -14.25 -2.75 -10.47
N ILE A 95 -12.98 -2.33 -10.58
CA ILE A 95 -12.30 -1.60 -9.50
C ILE A 95 -13.09 -0.34 -9.14
N PHE A 96 -13.43 0.48 -10.12
CA PHE A 96 -14.14 1.74 -9.88
C PHE A 96 -15.54 1.53 -9.30
N SER A 97 -16.26 0.49 -9.74
CA SER A 97 -17.55 0.09 -9.14
C SER A 97 -17.42 -0.24 -7.65
N ILE A 98 -16.31 -0.89 -7.24
CA ILE A 98 -16.03 -1.17 -5.83
C ILE A 98 -15.70 0.12 -5.07
N LEU A 99 -14.93 1.03 -5.68
CA LEU A 99 -14.62 2.33 -5.08
C LEU A 99 -15.88 3.16 -4.84
N ASP A 100 -16.81 3.17 -5.80
CA ASP A 100 -18.11 3.84 -5.67
C ASP A 100 -18.97 3.21 -4.57
N LYS A 101 -19.09 1.87 -4.57
CA LYS A 101 -19.80 1.10 -3.54
C LYS A 101 -19.33 1.42 -2.12
N LEU A 102 -18.02 1.63 -1.96
CA LEU A 102 -17.39 1.94 -0.68
C LEU A 102 -17.26 3.44 -0.40
N GLU A 103 -17.75 4.31 -1.29
CA GLU A 103 -17.62 5.78 -1.19
C GLU A 103 -16.16 6.22 -0.98
N ILE A 104 -15.21 5.67 -1.75
CA ILE A 104 -13.78 5.92 -1.60
C ILE A 104 -13.40 7.29 -2.17
N GLU A 105 -12.94 8.20 -1.31
CA GLU A 105 -12.40 9.50 -1.70
C GLU A 105 -10.92 9.42 -2.08
N CYS A 106 -10.17 8.50 -1.45
CA CYS A 106 -8.75 8.34 -1.71
C CYS A 106 -8.34 6.86 -1.70
N PHE A 107 -7.65 6.46 -2.76
CA PHE A 107 -7.04 5.13 -2.92
C PHE A 107 -5.54 5.24 -2.71
N ILE A 108 -4.99 4.48 -1.76
CA ILE A 108 -3.58 4.50 -1.41
C ILE A 108 -2.97 3.12 -1.64
N TYR A 109 -1.83 3.06 -2.32
CA TYR A 109 -1.16 1.80 -2.59
C TYR A 109 0.30 1.86 -2.18
N ILE A 110 0.68 0.98 -1.26
CA ILE A 110 2.04 0.89 -0.71
C ILE A 110 2.76 -0.24 -1.44
N GLY A 111 3.83 0.06 -2.16
CA GLY A 111 4.51 -0.98 -2.91
C GLY A 111 5.72 -0.51 -3.71
N GLY A 112 6.24 -1.40 -4.55
CA GLY A 112 7.36 -1.16 -5.45
C GLY A 112 6.93 -0.56 -6.79
N ASN A 113 7.79 -0.70 -7.80
CA ASN A 113 7.61 -0.10 -9.13
C ASN A 113 6.29 -0.50 -9.80
N ASP A 114 5.92 -1.79 -9.79
CA ASP A 114 4.64 -2.26 -10.35
C ASP A 114 3.42 -1.66 -9.62
N SER A 115 3.56 -1.38 -8.33
CA SER A 115 2.49 -0.74 -7.55
C SER A 115 2.34 0.72 -7.93
N MET A 116 3.43 1.41 -8.21
CA MET A 116 3.42 2.80 -8.68
C MET A 116 2.86 2.88 -10.11
N ASP A 117 3.17 1.91 -10.98
CA ASP A 117 2.56 1.77 -12.30
C ASP A 117 1.04 1.56 -12.20
N THR A 118 0.61 0.70 -11.27
CA THR A 118 -0.83 0.50 -10.98
C THR A 118 -1.51 1.80 -10.58
N ILE A 119 -0.91 2.59 -9.68
CA ILE A 119 -1.43 3.90 -9.27
C ILE A 119 -1.53 4.85 -10.44
N LYS A 120 -0.51 4.90 -11.29
CA LYS A 120 -0.52 5.74 -12.50
C LYS A 120 -1.69 5.36 -13.41
N LYS A 121 -1.83 4.09 -13.76
CA LYS A 121 -2.91 3.58 -14.62
C LYS A 121 -4.31 3.88 -14.06
N LEU A 122 -4.52 3.66 -12.76
CA LEU A 122 -5.80 3.97 -12.11
C LEU A 122 -6.07 5.48 -12.08
N SER A 123 -5.06 6.30 -11.85
CA SER A 123 -5.20 7.76 -11.90
C SER A 123 -5.52 8.25 -13.31
N ASP A 124 -4.86 7.72 -14.33
CA ASP A 124 -5.12 8.07 -15.74
C ASP A 124 -6.56 7.68 -16.13
N TYR A 125 -7.02 6.50 -15.70
CA TYR A 125 -8.40 6.06 -15.93
C TYR A 125 -9.42 6.94 -15.20
N ALA A 126 -9.13 7.34 -13.95
CA ALA A 126 -9.99 8.26 -13.22
C ALA A 126 -10.15 9.61 -13.93
N ILE A 127 -9.06 10.16 -14.45
CA ILE A 127 -9.08 11.40 -15.23
C ILE A 127 -9.94 11.22 -16.50
N LEU A 128 -9.73 10.12 -17.21
CA LEU A 128 -10.48 9.80 -18.43
C LEU A 128 -12.01 9.71 -18.17
N ARG A 129 -12.40 9.16 -17.02
CA ARG A 129 -13.82 8.97 -16.63
C ARG A 129 -14.39 10.16 -15.84
N GLY A 130 -13.59 11.16 -15.52
CA GLY A 130 -14.00 12.27 -14.63
C GLY A 130 -14.36 11.80 -13.21
N HIS A 131 -13.69 10.74 -12.73
CA HIS A 131 -13.98 10.13 -11.42
C HIS A 131 -13.31 10.93 -10.29
N PRO A 132 -13.99 11.20 -9.16
CA PRO A 132 -13.46 12.10 -8.12
C PRO A 132 -12.41 11.48 -7.20
N THR A 133 -12.25 10.17 -7.19
CA THR A 133 -11.29 9.47 -6.33
C THR A 133 -9.86 9.89 -6.63
N LYS A 134 -9.10 10.18 -5.58
CA LYS A 134 -7.68 10.50 -5.66
C LYS A 134 -6.84 9.26 -5.48
N PHE A 135 -5.76 9.14 -6.25
CA PHE A 135 -4.84 8.00 -6.20
C PHE A 135 -3.48 8.45 -5.69
N LEU A 136 -2.94 7.75 -4.69
CA LEU A 136 -1.66 8.03 -4.05
C LEU A 136 -0.81 6.77 -3.96
N GLY A 137 0.42 6.83 -4.50
CA GLY A 137 1.43 5.80 -4.33
C GLY A 137 2.33 6.11 -3.12
N VAL A 138 2.60 5.09 -2.31
CA VAL A 138 3.56 5.14 -1.22
C VAL A 138 4.69 4.16 -1.55
N PRO A 139 5.82 4.64 -2.08
CA PRO A 139 6.86 3.76 -2.54
C PRO A 139 7.61 3.09 -1.39
N LYS A 140 8.02 1.84 -1.62
CA LYS A 140 8.98 1.11 -0.80
C LYS A 140 9.80 0.18 -1.68
N THR A 141 11.09 0.06 -1.41
CA THR A 141 11.99 -0.87 -2.07
C THR A 141 13.27 -1.01 -1.27
N ILE A 142 13.92 -2.18 -1.37
CA ILE A 142 15.27 -2.37 -0.82
C ILE A 142 16.35 -2.07 -1.87
N ASP A 143 15.96 -1.84 -3.12
CA ASP A 143 16.89 -1.67 -4.26
C ASP A 143 17.48 -0.26 -4.34
N ASN A 144 16.94 0.66 -3.54
CA ASN A 144 17.34 2.08 -3.48
C ASN A 144 17.28 2.77 -4.86
N ASP A 145 16.27 2.47 -5.64
CA ASP A 145 16.11 2.85 -7.05
C ASP A 145 15.08 3.97 -7.31
N LEU A 146 14.66 4.68 -6.26
CA LEU A 146 13.80 5.85 -6.42
C LEU A 146 14.62 7.08 -6.82
N ALA A 147 14.21 7.73 -7.90
CA ALA A 147 14.80 8.99 -8.32
C ALA A 147 14.61 10.09 -7.25
N LEU A 148 15.55 11.02 -7.16
CA LEU A 148 15.51 12.19 -6.26
C LEU A 148 15.52 11.87 -4.76
N THR A 149 15.80 10.63 -4.37
CA THR A 149 15.94 10.27 -2.96
C THR A 149 17.22 9.48 -2.70
N ASP A 150 17.89 9.77 -1.58
CA ASP A 150 19.14 9.11 -1.20
C ASP A 150 18.88 7.72 -0.59
N HIS A 151 17.77 7.59 0.14
CA HIS A 151 17.40 6.38 0.85
C HIS A 151 15.91 6.06 0.66
N THR A 152 15.62 4.98 -0.01
CA THR A 152 14.24 4.51 -0.17
C THR A 152 13.72 3.83 1.09
N PRO A 153 12.41 3.92 1.39
CA PRO A 153 11.81 3.20 2.51
C PRO A 153 11.98 1.68 2.36
N GLY A 154 12.72 1.07 3.26
CA GLY A 154 13.09 -0.35 3.25
C GLY A 154 14.57 -0.62 3.01
N TYR A 155 15.27 0.21 2.26
CA TYR A 155 16.71 0.04 1.95
C TYR A 155 17.59 0.04 3.20
N GLY A 156 17.49 1.07 4.05
CA GLY A 156 18.34 1.18 5.23
C GLY A 156 18.21 0.01 6.20
N SER A 157 16.98 -0.51 6.39
CA SER A 157 16.73 -1.69 7.22
C SER A 157 17.33 -2.95 6.60
N ALA A 158 17.22 -3.13 5.29
CA ALA A 158 17.84 -4.26 4.58
C ALA A 158 19.37 -4.21 4.66
N ALA A 159 19.98 -3.05 4.42
CA ALA A 159 21.41 -2.86 4.51
C ALA A 159 21.93 -3.17 5.92
N LYS A 160 21.25 -2.69 6.96
CA LYS A 160 21.59 -2.99 8.35
C LYS A 160 21.49 -4.48 8.66
N TYR A 161 20.42 -5.13 8.24
CA TYR A 161 20.21 -6.57 8.47
C TYR A 161 21.31 -7.40 7.81
N ILE A 162 21.60 -7.14 6.53
CA ILE A 162 22.65 -7.86 5.79
C ILE A 162 24.02 -7.64 6.44
N GLY A 163 24.38 -6.38 6.75
CA GLY A 163 25.65 -6.06 7.36
C GLY A 163 25.86 -6.72 8.73
N THR A 164 24.79 -6.80 9.55
CA THR A 164 24.82 -7.48 10.85
C THR A 164 24.99 -8.98 10.68
N SER A 165 24.18 -9.61 9.82
CA SER A 165 24.24 -11.07 9.57
C SER A 165 25.59 -11.51 9.00
N VAL A 166 26.16 -10.75 8.06
CA VAL A 166 27.52 -11.04 7.52
C VAL A 166 28.57 -10.95 8.60
N LYS A 167 28.50 -9.93 9.48
CA LYS A 167 29.44 -9.79 10.60
C LYS A 167 29.34 -10.97 11.57
N GLU A 168 28.15 -11.42 11.89
CA GLU A 168 27.94 -12.58 12.77
C GLU A 168 28.51 -13.88 12.16
N ILE A 169 28.24 -14.12 10.87
CA ILE A 169 28.74 -15.29 10.14
C ILE A 169 30.29 -15.30 10.12
N ILE A 170 30.94 -14.15 9.92
CA ILE A 170 32.41 -14.05 9.92
C ILE A 170 32.98 -14.32 11.31
N GLN A 171 32.28 -13.97 12.38
CA GLN A 171 32.74 -14.23 13.74
C GLN A 171 32.61 -15.70 14.18
N ASP A 172 31.65 -16.41 13.58
CA ASP A 172 31.41 -17.84 13.84
C ASP A 172 32.35 -18.79 13.02
N SER A 173 33.12 -18.23 12.06
CA SER A 173 34.00 -18.98 11.16
C SER A 173 35.46 -18.96 11.66
#